data_e6e2fd3f0ba1f4c3bf8583aa951dd81b
#
_entry.id   e6e2fd3f0ba1f4c3bf8583aa951dd81b
#
_cell.length_a   1.000
_cell.length_b   1.000
_cell.length_c   1.000
_cell.angle_alpha   90.00
_cell.angle_beta   90.00
_cell.angle_gamma   90.00
#
_symmetry.space_group_name_H-M   'P 1'
#
loop_
_entity.id
_entity.type
_entity.pdbx_description
1 polymer ?
#
loop_
_entity_poly.entity_id
_entity_poly.type
_entity_poly.pdbx_seq_one_letter_code
_entity_poly.pdbx_strand_id
1 'polypeptide(L)'
;MQTQPGANGTAVMEFILLGLVETPGLRPVVFALFLFAYLVTVGGNLSILAAILVEPKLHTPMYFFLGNLSVLDIGCITVTVPSMLGRLLSHKRTVPYAACLSQLFFFHLLVGVDCFLLTAMAYDQFLAIGRPLTYSTHMSQTVQRILVAVSWACAFSNALTHTVAISTLSFCGPSVINHFYCDLPQLFQLSCSSTQLNELLLFGVGFMMAGTLQCFCLENPMDCSPPPLSMGSQRVRCNLATENTAHLRILFFF
;
A
#
# COMPACT_ATOMS: atom_id res chain seq x y z
N MET A 1 7.12 2.75 -48.73
CA MET A 1 8.16 3.59 -48.14
C MET A 1 7.47 4.83 -47.58
N GLN A 2 6.91 4.69 -46.35
CA GLN A 2 6.21 5.77 -45.68
C GLN A 2 7.18 6.36 -44.67
N THR A 3 7.52 7.60 -44.85
CA THR A 3 8.33 8.42 -43.95
C THR A 3 7.57 8.64 -42.64
N GLN A 4 8.10 8.13 -41.54
CA GLN A 4 7.65 8.48 -40.19
C GLN A 4 7.92 9.97 -39.93
N PRO A 5 6.96 10.74 -39.41
CA PRO A 5 7.22 12.08 -38.93
C PRO A 5 8.12 12.03 -37.71
N GLY A 6 9.12 12.88 -37.67
CA GLY A 6 10.17 12.93 -36.66
C GLY A 6 9.60 13.09 -35.24
N ALA A 7 10.22 12.36 -34.33
CA ALA A 7 10.04 12.46 -32.90
C ALA A 7 10.54 13.82 -32.40
N ASN A 8 9.66 14.81 -32.37
CA ASN A 8 9.83 15.95 -31.49
C ASN A 8 9.44 15.46 -30.08
N GLY A 9 10.44 15.13 -29.28
CA GLY A 9 10.27 14.79 -27.87
C GLY A 9 9.82 16.00 -27.06
N THR A 10 8.55 16.36 -27.19
CA THR A 10 7.90 17.25 -26.24
C THR A 10 7.72 16.45 -24.96
N ALA A 11 8.43 16.85 -23.90
CA ALA A 11 8.24 16.28 -22.58
C ALA A 11 6.74 16.32 -22.24
N VAL A 12 6.16 15.17 -21.88
CA VAL A 12 4.74 15.09 -21.46
C VAL A 12 4.61 15.93 -20.19
N MET A 13 3.85 17.01 -20.28
CA MET A 13 3.65 17.94 -19.17
C MET A 13 2.42 17.59 -18.33
N GLU A 14 1.44 16.90 -18.92
CA GLU A 14 0.16 16.58 -18.30
C GLU A 14 -0.34 15.21 -18.77
N PHE A 15 -0.99 14.48 -17.84
CA PHE A 15 -1.73 13.27 -18.12
C PHE A 15 -3.24 13.54 -18.08
N ILE A 16 -4.01 12.82 -18.88
CA ILE A 16 -5.47 12.84 -18.87
C ILE A 16 -5.95 11.57 -18.18
N LEU A 17 -6.55 11.70 -16.99
CA LEU A 17 -7.19 10.59 -16.29
C LEU A 17 -8.64 10.49 -16.76
N LEU A 18 -9.04 9.33 -17.31
CA LEU A 18 -10.42 9.10 -17.77
C LEU A 18 -11.43 9.04 -16.61
N GLY A 19 -10.97 8.67 -15.41
CA GLY A 19 -11.81 8.57 -14.22
C GLY A 19 -12.69 7.30 -14.21
N LEU A 20 -13.37 7.07 -13.09
CA LEU A 20 -14.20 5.86 -12.86
C LEU A 20 -15.52 5.87 -13.63
N VAL A 21 -16.03 7.04 -14.06
CA VAL A 21 -17.40 7.17 -14.56
C VAL A 21 -17.48 8.13 -15.74
N GLU A 22 -17.82 7.59 -16.89
CA GLU A 22 -18.13 8.38 -18.08
C GLU A 22 -19.57 8.92 -18.07
N THR A 23 -20.49 8.22 -17.40
CA THR A 23 -21.92 8.56 -17.36
C THR A 23 -22.19 9.69 -16.37
N PRO A 24 -22.70 10.87 -16.81
CA PRO A 24 -22.91 12.02 -15.94
C PRO A 24 -23.81 11.75 -14.73
N GLY A 25 -24.81 10.88 -14.86
CA GLY A 25 -25.76 10.56 -13.80
C GLY A 25 -25.17 9.72 -12.65
N LEU A 26 -24.07 8.98 -12.87
CA LEU A 26 -23.43 8.15 -11.85
C LEU A 26 -22.38 8.92 -11.03
N ARG A 27 -21.93 10.08 -11.50
CA ARG A 27 -20.91 10.89 -10.80
C ARG A 27 -21.26 11.26 -9.36
N PRO A 28 -22.48 11.76 -9.04
CA PRO A 28 -22.83 12.11 -7.67
C PRO A 28 -22.87 10.88 -6.76
N VAL A 29 -23.28 9.73 -7.26
CA VAL A 29 -23.32 8.47 -6.50
C VAL A 29 -21.89 8.03 -6.16
N VAL A 30 -21.00 8.02 -7.15
CA VAL A 30 -19.58 7.67 -6.95
C VAL A 30 -18.91 8.66 -5.99
N PHE A 31 -19.17 9.96 -6.14
CA PHE A 31 -18.68 10.98 -5.22
C PHE A 31 -19.13 10.70 -3.78
N ALA A 32 -20.42 10.44 -3.57
CA ALA A 32 -20.97 10.17 -2.24
C ALA A 32 -20.37 8.89 -1.64
N LEU A 33 -20.20 7.81 -2.42
CA LEU A 33 -19.60 6.56 -1.97
C LEU A 33 -18.14 6.74 -1.55
N PHE A 34 -17.32 7.41 -2.35
CA PHE A 34 -15.90 7.62 -2.01
C PHE A 34 -15.73 8.62 -0.86
N LEU A 35 -16.57 9.64 -0.78
CA LEU A 35 -16.57 10.55 0.36
C LEU A 35 -16.95 9.81 1.65
N PHE A 36 -17.98 8.97 1.61
CA PHE A 36 -18.39 8.15 2.74
C PHE A 36 -17.27 7.18 3.17
N ALA A 37 -16.67 6.45 2.21
CA ALA A 37 -15.55 5.55 2.47
C ALA A 37 -14.36 6.30 3.10
N TYR A 38 -14.02 7.49 2.59
CA TYR A 38 -12.98 8.34 3.14
C TYR A 38 -13.26 8.72 4.59
N LEU A 39 -14.46 9.19 4.89
CA LEU A 39 -14.84 9.59 6.25
C LEU A 39 -14.86 8.42 7.23
N VAL A 40 -15.35 7.24 6.80
CA VAL A 40 -15.35 6.02 7.61
C VAL A 40 -13.93 5.54 7.89
N THR A 41 -13.05 5.54 6.89
CA THR A 41 -11.66 5.13 7.08
C THR A 41 -10.92 6.08 8.00
N VAL A 42 -11.02 7.39 7.78
CA VAL A 42 -10.36 8.38 8.64
C VAL A 42 -10.92 8.34 10.06
N GLY A 43 -12.25 8.32 10.22
CA GLY A 43 -12.92 8.27 11.52
C GLY A 43 -12.61 6.98 12.28
N GLY A 44 -12.64 5.83 11.61
CA GLY A 44 -12.31 4.53 12.20
C GLY A 44 -10.85 4.46 12.69
N ASN A 45 -9.90 4.85 11.85
CA ASN A 45 -8.49 4.83 12.23
C ASN A 45 -8.15 5.85 13.32
N LEU A 46 -8.75 7.06 13.31
CA LEU A 46 -8.63 8.01 14.41
C LEU A 46 -9.21 7.46 15.72
N SER A 47 -10.31 6.72 15.66
CA SER A 47 -10.90 6.08 16.83
C SER A 47 -10.00 4.99 17.41
N ILE A 48 -9.33 4.19 16.55
CA ILE A 48 -8.33 3.19 16.96
C ILE A 48 -7.16 3.89 17.65
N LEU A 49 -6.61 4.95 17.05
CA LEU A 49 -5.52 5.72 17.64
C LEU A 49 -5.91 6.31 19.00
N ALA A 50 -7.09 6.91 19.10
CA ALA A 50 -7.60 7.45 20.37
C ALA A 50 -7.74 6.37 21.45
N ALA A 51 -8.28 5.20 21.11
CA ALA A 51 -8.39 4.08 22.02
C ALA A 51 -7.03 3.59 22.53
N ILE A 52 -6.03 3.46 21.63
CA ILE A 52 -4.68 3.04 22.00
C ILE A 52 -4.01 4.06 22.95
N LEU A 53 -4.24 5.36 22.73
CA LEU A 53 -3.65 6.42 23.56
C LEU A 53 -4.28 6.51 24.96
N VAL A 54 -5.59 6.24 25.08
CA VAL A 54 -6.35 6.41 26.32
C VAL A 54 -6.28 5.17 27.21
N GLU A 55 -6.27 3.96 26.63
CA GLU A 55 -6.36 2.71 27.39
C GLU A 55 -4.97 2.08 27.59
N PRO A 56 -4.41 2.11 28.83
CA PRO A 56 -3.07 1.54 29.10
C PRO A 56 -2.95 0.04 28.80
N LYS A 57 -4.05 -0.71 28.83
CA LYS A 57 -4.05 -2.15 28.50
C LYS A 57 -3.72 -2.42 27.04
N LEU A 58 -3.89 -1.43 26.17
CA LEU A 58 -3.57 -1.50 24.75
C LEU A 58 -2.10 -1.14 24.45
N HIS A 59 -1.27 -0.84 25.45
CA HIS A 59 0.14 -0.55 25.27
C HIS A 59 0.99 -1.83 25.11
N THR A 60 0.63 -2.67 24.14
CA THR A 60 1.38 -3.88 23.76
C THR A 60 2.03 -3.70 22.39
N PRO A 61 3.04 -4.52 22.03
CA PRO A 61 3.70 -4.44 20.74
C PRO A 61 2.73 -4.51 19.56
N MET A 62 1.74 -5.39 19.61
CA MET A 62 0.72 -5.53 18.58
C MET A 62 -0.06 -4.22 18.34
N TYR A 63 -0.53 -3.56 19.41
CA TYR A 63 -1.25 -2.28 19.27
C TYR A 63 -0.34 -1.11 18.89
N PHE A 64 0.95 -1.17 19.24
CA PHE A 64 1.92 -0.20 18.76
C PHE A 64 2.04 -0.25 17.22
N PHE A 65 2.15 -1.43 16.63
CA PHE A 65 2.15 -1.60 15.17
C PHE A 65 0.79 -1.24 14.56
N LEU A 66 -0.31 -1.64 15.19
CA LEU A 66 -1.66 -1.29 14.72
C LEU A 66 -1.88 0.23 14.67
N GLY A 67 -1.38 0.96 15.66
CA GLY A 67 -1.41 2.43 15.64
C GLY A 67 -0.62 3.03 14.48
N ASN A 68 0.55 2.47 14.15
CA ASN A 68 1.30 2.89 12.97
C ASN A 68 0.53 2.58 11.67
N LEU A 69 -0.09 1.40 11.54
CA LEU A 69 -0.93 1.05 10.40
C LEU A 69 -2.11 2.03 10.24
N SER A 70 -2.77 2.39 11.33
CA SER A 70 -3.88 3.36 11.30
C SER A 70 -3.44 4.73 10.75
N VAL A 71 -2.22 5.18 11.06
CA VAL A 71 -1.66 6.42 10.48
C VAL A 71 -1.40 6.25 8.98
N LEU A 72 -0.89 5.09 8.56
CA LEU A 72 -0.63 4.79 7.14
C LEU A 72 -1.93 4.73 6.33
N ASP A 73 -2.97 4.07 6.85
CA ASP A 73 -4.29 3.99 6.21
C ASP A 73 -4.88 5.38 5.96
N ILE A 74 -4.82 6.26 6.97
CA ILE A 74 -5.24 7.67 6.81
C ILE A 74 -4.39 8.35 5.73
N GLY A 75 -3.09 8.11 5.71
CA GLY A 75 -2.17 8.65 4.71
C GLY A 75 -2.52 8.19 3.30
N CYS A 76 -2.65 6.87 3.10
CA CYS A 76 -2.95 6.26 1.79
C CYS A 76 -4.25 6.80 1.19
N ILE A 77 -5.32 6.80 1.99
CA ILE A 77 -6.62 7.29 1.50
C ILE A 77 -6.61 8.80 1.25
N THR A 78 -5.81 9.56 2.01
CA THR A 78 -5.69 11.02 1.87
C THR A 78 -4.85 11.41 0.64
N VAL A 79 -3.90 10.59 0.22
CA VAL A 79 -3.12 10.82 -1.01
C VAL A 79 -3.97 10.58 -2.26
N THR A 80 -4.94 9.67 -2.22
CA THR A 80 -5.70 9.21 -3.39
C THR A 80 -7.08 9.87 -3.52
N VAL A 81 -7.93 9.75 -2.50
CA VAL A 81 -9.35 10.09 -2.58
C VAL A 81 -9.64 11.59 -2.74
N PRO A 82 -9.03 12.54 -1.97
CA PRO A 82 -9.33 13.97 -2.12
C PRO A 82 -9.02 14.50 -3.52
N SER A 83 -7.91 14.07 -4.12
CA SER A 83 -7.56 14.47 -5.48
C SER A 83 -8.55 13.93 -6.52
N MET A 84 -9.05 12.71 -6.33
CA MET A 84 -10.09 12.12 -7.17
C MET A 84 -11.43 12.85 -7.00
N LEU A 85 -11.87 13.12 -5.77
CA LEU A 85 -13.10 13.86 -5.49
C LEU A 85 -13.06 15.28 -6.08
N GLY A 86 -11.92 15.97 -5.96
CA GLY A 86 -11.71 17.28 -6.55
C GLY A 86 -11.86 17.28 -8.08
N ARG A 87 -11.37 16.24 -8.77
CA ARG A 87 -11.55 16.07 -10.22
C ARG A 87 -12.99 15.74 -10.61
N LEU A 88 -13.69 14.93 -9.82
CA LEU A 88 -15.11 14.66 -10.06
C LEU A 88 -15.96 15.93 -10.00
N LEU A 89 -15.63 16.86 -9.10
CA LEU A 89 -16.32 18.17 -8.96
C LEU A 89 -15.92 19.17 -10.04
N SER A 90 -14.63 19.30 -10.32
CA SER A 90 -14.11 20.34 -11.23
C SER A 90 -14.21 19.99 -12.71
N HIS A 91 -14.65 18.78 -13.06
CA HIS A 91 -14.64 18.24 -14.43
C HIS A 91 -13.26 18.29 -15.14
N LYS A 92 -12.20 18.65 -14.41
CA LYS A 92 -10.83 18.63 -14.95
C LYS A 92 -10.30 17.21 -14.93
N ARG A 93 -9.90 16.74 -16.11
CA ARG A 93 -9.32 15.40 -16.29
C ARG A 93 -7.79 15.42 -16.37
N THR A 94 -7.18 16.60 -16.47
CA THR A 94 -5.73 16.75 -16.59
C THR A 94 -5.06 16.78 -15.23
N VAL A 95 -3.91 16.10 -15.13
CA VAL A 95 -3.04 16.08 -13.96
C VAL A 95 -1.63 16.41 -14.42
N PRO A 96 -0.97 17.40 -13.82
CA PRO A 96 0.44 17.70 -14.10
C PRO A 96 1.33 16.47 -13.84
N TYR A 97 2.34 16.26 -14.69
CA TYR A 97 3.30 15.17 -14.56
C TYR A 97 3.91 15.08 -13.17
N ALA A 98 4.37 16.22 -12.61
CA ALA A 98 4.94 16.26 -11.26
C ALA A 98 3.95 15.84 -10.17
N ALA A 99 2.66 16.20 -10.30
CA ALA A 99 1.63 15.79 -9.35
C ALA A 99 1.35 14.29 -9.43
N CYS A 100 1.38 13.72 -10.64
CA CYS A 100 1.26 12.29 -10.86
C CYS A 100 2.41 11.52 -10.21
N LEU A 101 3.66 11.93 -10.44
CA LEU A 101 4.84 11.30 -9.80
C LEU A 101 4.84 11.46 -8.28
N SER A 102 4.42 12.61 -7.76
CA SER A 102 4.32 12.82 -6.31
C SER A 102 3.27 11.89 -5.69
N GLN A 103 2.10 11.76 -6.31
CA GLN A 103 1.06 10.83 -5.86
C GLN A 103 1.57 9.38 -5.86
N LEU A 104 2.24 8.97 -6.93
CA LEU A 104 2.83 7.65 -7.06
C LEU A 104 3.88 7.39 -5.98
N PHE A 105 4.79 8.35 -5.74
CA PHE A 105 5.82 8.24 -4.71
C PHE A 105 5.22 8.05 -3.32
N PHE A 106 4.31 8.95 -2.91
CA PHE A 106 3.72 8.88 -1.57
C PHE A 106 2.85 7.65 -1.39
N PHE A 107 2.09 7.24 -2.41
CA PHE A 107 1.29 6.03 -2.36
C PHE A 107 2.17 4.79 -2.18
N HIS A 108 3.23 4.61 -3.00
CA HIS A 108 4.15 3.48 -2.87
C HIS A 108 4.97 3.49 -1.59
N LEU A 109 5.31 4.68 -1.08
CA LEU A 109 5.96 4.81 0.22
C LEU A 109 5.07 4.27 1.33
N LEU A 110 3.83 4.75 1.41
CA LEU A 110 2.90 4.39 2.49
C LEU A 110 2.52 2.90 2.43
N VAL A 111 2.15 2.40 1.25
CA VAL A 111 1.85 0.98 1.03
C VAL A 111 3.08 0.10 1.31
N GLY A 112 4.27 0.56 0.95
CA GLY A 112 5.52 -0.15 1.27
C GLY A 112 5.74 -0.28 2.77
N VAL A 113 5.58 0.80 3.54
CA VAL A 113 5.68 0.76 5.01
C VAL A 113 4.64 -0.19 5.58
N ASP A 114 3.41 -0.16 5.07
CA ASP A 114 2.30 -1.01 5.48
C ASP A 114 2.68 -2.50 5.38
N CYS A 115 3.19 -2.91 4.22
CA CYS A 115 3.63 -4.28 3.99
C CYS A 115 4.75 -4.71 4.96
N PHE A 116 5.75 -3.85 5.21
CA PHE A 116 6.83 -4.16 6.16
C PHE A 116 6.31 -4.25 7.60
N LEU A 117 5.36 -3.37 8.00
CA LEU A 117 4.76 -3.44 9.33
C LEU A 117 3.92 -4.70 9.51
N LEU A 118 3.17 -5.14 8.48
CA LEU A 118 2.45 -6.41 8.54
C LEU A 118 3.42 -7.60 8.71
N THR A 119 4.59 -7.56 8.08
CA THR A 119 5.66 -8.55 8.29
C THR A 119 6.19 -8.49 9.73
N ALA A 120 6.40 -7.30 10.29
CA ALA A 120 6.81 -7.12 11.68
C ALA A 120 5.76 -7.64 12.67
N MET A 121 4.47 -7.45 12.38
CA MET A 121 3.36 -8.01 13.17
C MET A 121 3.31 -9.54 13.08
N ALA A 122 3.56 -10.12 11.91
CA ALA A 122 3.66 -11.56 11.76
C ALA A 122 4.83 -12.12 12.60
N TYR A 123 5.97 -11.44 12.61
CA TYR A 123 7.11 -11.78 13.45
C TYR A 123 6.80 -11.64 14.95
N ASP A 124 6.08 -10.59 15.37
CA ASP A 124 5.60 -10.44 16.74
C ASP A 124 4.74 -11.62 17.19
N GLN A 125 3.79 -12.04 16.35
CA GLN A 125 2.93 -13.19 16.62
C GLN A 125 3.73 -14.50 16.69
N PHE A 126 4.69 -14.68 15.78
CA PHE A 126 5.58 -15.83 15.80
C PHE A 126 6.35 -15.94 17.12
N LEU A 127 6.94 -14.85 17.60
CA LEU A 127 7.65 -14.82 18.88
C LEU A 127 6.72 -15.07 20.07
N ALA A 128 5.53 -14.51 20.06
CA ALA A 128 4.57 -14.65 21.14
C ALA A 128 4.10 -16.12 21.32
N ILE A 129 4.03 -16.88 20.23
CA ILE A 129 3.62 -18.29 20.24
C ILE A 129 4.83 -19.20 20.45
N GLY A 130 5.90 -19.03 19.65
CA GLY A 130 7.03 -19.95 19.61
C GLY A 130 8.02 -19.77 20.76
N ARG A 131 8.12 -18.56 21.35
CA ARG A 131 9.10 -18.23 22.40
C ARG A 131 8.52 -17.40 23.54
N PRO A 132 7.48 -17.86 24.24
CA PRO A 132 6.75 -17.04 25.22
C PRO A 132 7.63 -16.59 26.39
N LEU A 133 8.62 -17.40 26.82
CA LEU A 133 9.49 -17.08 27.94
C LEU A 133 10.50 -15.96 27.64
N THR A 134 10.89 -15.79 26.38
CA THR A 134 11.87 -14.77 25.95
C THR A 134 11.22 -13.64 25.13
N TYR A 135 9.90 -13.67 24.99
CA TYR A 135 9.14 -12.71 24.19
C TYR A 135 9.43 -11.25 24.55
N SER A 136 9.39 -10.91 25.85
CA SER A 136 9.61 -9.54 26.33
C SER A 136 11.01 -9.00 26.01
N THR A 137 12.00 -9.89 25.90
CA THR A 137 13.38 -9.52 25.53
C THR A 137 13.51 -9.27 24.04
N HIS A 138 12.89 -10.15 23.22
CA HIS A 138 12.97 -10.06 21.76
C HIS A 138 12.06 -9.00 21.15
N MET A 139 10.95 -8.64 21.82
CA MET A 139 10.01 -7.61 21.37
C MET A 139 9.97 -6.41 22.33
N SER A 140 11.16 -5.97 22.76
CA SER A 140 11.31 -4.77 23.58
C SER A 140 10.87 -3.52 22.81
N GLN A 141 10.54 -2.42 23.52
CA GLN A 141 10.15 -1.14 22.89
C GLN A 141 11.21 -0.62 21.92
N THR A 142 12.49 -0.86 22.19
CA THR A 142 13.59 -0.48 21.30
C THR A 142 13.51 -1.26 19.98
N VAL A 143 13.29 -2.57 20.04
CA VAL A 143 13.15 -3.42 18.84
C VAL A 143 11.95 -2.99 18.02
N GLN A 144 10.79 -2.73 18.64
CA GLN A 144 9.60 -2.24 17.95
C GLN A 144 9.88 -0.93 17.17
N ARG A 145 10.54 0.05 17.80
CA ARG A 145 10.91 1.31 17.16
C ARG A 145 11.91 1.11 16.02
N ILE A 146 12.88 0.21 16.17
CA ILE A 146 13.84 -0.16 15.12
C ILE A 146 13.10 -0.78 13.94
N LEU A 147 12.18 -1.72 14.18
CA LEU A 147 11.39 -2.36 13.11
C LEU A 147 10.59 -1.31 12.31
N VAL A 148 9.93 -0.36 12.99
CA VAL A 148 9.23 0.73 12.31
C VAL A 148 10.21 1.60 11.51
N ALA A 149 11.33 2.01 12.08
CA ALA A 149 12.31 2.86 11.40
C ALA A 149 12.92 2.16 10.16
N VAL A 150 13.23 0.87 10.26
CA VAL A 150 13.72 0.06 9.14
C VAL A 150 12.63 -0.07 8.06
N SER A 151 11.38 -0.30 8.45
CA SER A 151 10.24 -0.35 7.51
C SER A 151 10.13 0.93 6.69
N TRP A 152 10.22 2.10 7.34
CA TRP A 152 10.22 3.39 6.66
C TRP A 152 11.43 3.56 5.73
N ALA A 153 12.62 3.20 6.17
CA ALA A 153 13.85 3.32 5.36
C ALA A 153 13.80 2.44 4.11
N CYS A 154 13.37 1.17 4.25
CA CYS A 154 13.21 0.23 3.14
C CYS A 154 12.13 0.69 2.16
N ALA A 155 10.96 1.09 2.67
CA ALA A 155 9.86 1.58 1.84
C ALA A 155 10.22 2.87 1.09
N PHE A 156 10.93 3.80 1.76
CA PHE A 156 11.41 5.03 1.12
C PHE A 156 12.37 4.72 -0.03
N SER A 157 13.35 3.85 0.19
CA SER A 157 14.30 3.44 -0.84
C SER A 157 13.60 2.80 -2.03
N ASN A 158 12.62 1.94 -1.76
CA ASN A 158 11.80 1.29 -2.79
C ASN A 158 10.97 2.31 -3.59
N ALA A 159 10.22 3.17 -2.91
CA ALA A 159 9.40 4.20 -3.55
C ALA A 159 10.25 5.15 -4.41
N LEU A 160 11.43 5.54 -3.91
CA LEU A 160 12.38 6.38 -4.64
C LEU A 160 12.87 5.67 -5.91
N THR A 161 13.26 4.40 -5.80
CA THR A 161 13.72 3.59 -6.94
C THR A 161 12.67 3.53 -8.04
N HIS A 162 11.42 3.23 -7.70
CA HIS A 162 10.31 3.19 -8.67
C HIS A 162 10.04 4.57 -9.28
N THR A 163 10.03 5.62 -8.48
CA THR A 163 9.76 6.98 -8.98
C THR A 163 10.88 7.46 -9.91
N VAL A 164 12.14 7.21 -9.58
CA VAL A 164 13.29 7.52 -10.44
C VAL A 164 13.22 6.69 -11.72
N ALA A 165 12.95 5.40 -11.63
CA ALA A 165 12.84 4.52 -12.79
C ALA A 165 11.73 4.99 -13.76
N ILE A 166 10.58 5.46 -13.24
CA ILE A 166 9.53 6.06 -14.08
C ILE A 166 9.96 7.39 -14.68
N SER A 167 10.70 8.22 -13.95
CA SER A 167 11.14 9.52 -14.45
C SER A 167 12.12 9.43 -15.62
N THR A 168 12.77 8.28 -15.80
CA THR A 168 13.67 8.01 -16.95
C THR A 168 12.95 7.49 -18.20
N LEU A 169 11.65 7.15 -18.09
CA LEU A 169 10.86 6.65 -19.21
C LEU A 169 10.46 7.78 -20.16
N SER A 170 10.47 7.48 -21.45
CA SER A 170 9.93 8.37 -22.48
C SER A 170 8.48 8.02 -22.77
N PHE A 171 7.60 8.98 -22.60
CA PHE A 171 6.17 8.80 -22.87
C PHE A 171 5.82 9.33 -24.26
N CYS A 172 5.06 8.56 -25.05
CA CYS A 172 4.69 8.90 -26.43
C CYS A 172 3.18 8.70 -26.64
N GLY A 173 2.61 9.54 -27.51
CA GLY A 173 1.19 9.42 -27.88
C GLY A 173 0.24 10.16 -26.94
N PRO A 174 -1.04 9.85 -26.99
CA PRO A 174 -2.03 10.46 -26.12
C PRO A 174 -1.77 10.04 -24.68
N SER A 175 -1.42 11.00 -23.82
CA SER A 175 -1.08 10.79 -22.41
C SER A 175 -2.35 10.52 -21.58
N VAL A 176 -3.13 9.49 -21.99
CA VAL A 176 -4.42 9.12 -21.40
C VAL A 176 -4.25 7.91 -20.50
N ILE A 177 -4.50 8.11 -19.20
CA ILE A 177 -4.47 7.06 -18.18
C ILE A 177 -5.92 6.60 -17.95
N ASN A 178 -6.19 5.33 -18.24
CA ASN A 178 -7.52 4.72 -18.01
C ASN A 178 -7.64 4.27 -16.54
N HIS A 179 -7.44 5.23 -15.63
CA HIS A 179 -7.54 5.01 -14.19
C HIS A 179 -7.93 6.31 -13.48
N PHE A 180 -8.32 6.22 -12.21
CA PHE A 180 -8.72 7.38 -11.40
C PHE A 180 -7.57 7.98 -10.57
N TYR A 181 -6.41 7.31 -10.52
CA TYR A 181 -5.16 7.83 -9.94
C TYR A 181 -3.95 7.37 -10.78
N CYS A 182 -2.79 7.96 -10.51
CA CYS A 182 -1.55 7.57 -11.19
C CYS A 182 -1.01 6.28 -10.59
N ASP A 183 -0.89 5.24 -11.43
CA ASP A 183 -0.38 3.93 -11.02
C ASP A 183 0.69 3.42 -12.00
N LEU A 184 1.60 2.58 -11.49
CA LEU A 184 2.75 2.06 -12.25
C LEU A 184 2.35 1.31 -13.53
N PRO A 185 1.44 0.31 -13.49
CA PRO A 185 1.07 -0.46 -14.69
C PRO A 185 0.53 0.40 -15.82
N GLN A 186 -0.23 1.45 -15.49
CA GLN A 186 -0.79 2.36 -16.49
C GLN A 186 0.28 3.24 -17.12
N LEU A 187 1.27 3.69 -16.34
CA LEU A 187 2.39 4.46 -16.84
C LEU A 187 3.31 3.62 -17.72
N PHE A 188 3.48 2.32 -17.42
CA PHE A 188 4.25 1.42 -18.30
C PHE A 188 3.59 1.26 -19.67
N GLN A 189 2.27 1.18 -19.75
CA GLN A 189 1.53 1.10 -21.01
C GLN A 189 1.67 2.35 -21.89
N LEU A 190 1.96 3.50 -21.29
CA LEU A 190 2.16 4.77 -22.01
C LEU A 190 3.62 5.02 -22.40
N SER A 191 4.54 4.16 -21.96
CA SER A 191 5.97 4.28 -22.25
C SER A 191 6.30 3.75 -23.64
N CYS A 192 7.16 4.48 -24.38
CA CYS A 192 7.77 4.03 -25.61
C CYS A 192 9.14 3.39 -25.41
N SER A 193 9.73 3.58 -24.24
CA SER A 193 10.97 2.93 -23.86
C SER A 193 10.69 1.55 -23.25
N SER A 194 11.71 0.70 -23.21
CA SER A 194 11.60 -0.63 -22.59
C SER A 194 11.27 -0.51 -21.09
N THR A 195 10.19 -1.14 -20.67
CA THR A 195 9.71 -1.18 -19.28
C THR A 195 10.15 -2.42 -18.52
N GLN A 196 10.92 -3.32 -19.17
CA GLN A 196 11.31 -4.63 -18.61
C GLN A 196 12.00 -4.53 -17.25
N LEU A 197 12.90 -3.54 -17.07
CA LEU A 197 13.58 -3.34 -15.79
C LEU A 197 12.59 -2.88 -14.72
N ASN A 198 11.67 -2.01 -15.05
CA ASN A 198 10.69 -1.45 -14.13
C ASN A 198 9.67 -2.52 -13.70
N GLU A 199 9.24 -3.35 -14.64
CA GLU A 199 8.37 -4.50 -14.37
C GLU A 199 9.08 -5.54 -13.49
N LEU A 200 10.35 -5.86 -13.81
CA LEU A 200 11.14 -6.78 -12.99
C LEU A 200 11.33 -6.27 -11.56
N LEU A 201 11.56 -4.97 -11.37
CA LEU A 201 11.65 -4.35 -10.05
C LEU A 201 10.31 -4.46 -9.29
N LEU A 202 9.19 -4.16 -9.96
CA LEU A 202 7.85 -4.24 -9.38
C LEU A 202 7.52 -5.68 -8.95
N PHE A 203 7.71 -6.66 -9.83
CA PHE A 203 7.48 -8.07 -9.51
C PHE A 203 8.45 -8.62 -8.47
N GLY A 204 9.74 -8.24 -8.54
CA GLY A 204 10.75 -8.68 -7.59
C GLY A 204 10.45 -8.21 -6.17
N VAL A 205 10.09 -6.95 -6.00
CA VAL A 205 9.71 -6.40 -4.68
C VAL A 205 8.40 -7.01 -4.20
N GLY A 206 7.38 -7.12 -5.06
CA GLY A 206 6.11 -7.76 -4.71
C GLY A 206 6.29 -9.22 -4.27
N PHE A 207 7.14 -9.97 -4.99
CA PHE A 207 7.44 -11.36 -4.65
C PHE A 207 8.20 -11.49 -3.32
N MET A 208 9.19 -10.62 -3.08
CA MET A 208 9.94 -10.60 -1.80
C MET A 208 9.01 -10.26 -0.62
N MET A 209 8.10 -9.29 -0.79
CA MET A 209 7.13 -8.90 0.23
C MET A 209 6.13 -10.03 0.53
N ALA A 210 5.55 -10.65 -0.51
CA ALA A 210 4.63 -11.77 -0.35
C ALA A 210 5.34 -13.01 0.22
N GLY A 211 6.58 -13.28 -0.20
CA GLY A 211 7.38 -14.42 0.24
C GLY A 211 7.76 -14.33 1.71
N THR A 212 8.14 -13.16 2.22
CA THR A 212 8.49 -13.00 3.64
C THR A 212 7.28 -13.24 4.55
N LEU A 213 6.11 -12.72 4.19
CA LEU A 213 4.87 -12.98 4.91
C LEU A 213 4.50 -14.47 4.88
N GLN A 214 4.65 -15.13 3.74
CA GLN A 214 4.31 -16.53 3.57
C GLN A 214 5.26 -17.45 4.29
N CYS A 215 6.58 -17.14 4.34
CA CYS A 215 7.55 -17.88 5.12
C CYS A 215 7.23 -17.85 6.62
N PHE A 216 6.90 -16.69 7.19
CA PHE A 216 6.53 -16.61 8.61
C PHE A 216 5.23 -17.35 8.94
N CYS A 217 4.31 -17.48 7.97
CA CYS A 217 3.09 -18.27 8.14
C CYS A 217 3.30 -19.78 7.94
N LEU A 218 4.28 -20.21 7.11
CA LEU A 218 4.49 -21.61 6.74
C LEU A 218 5.59 -22.31 7.54
N GLU A 219 6.55 -21.59 8.14
CA GLU A 219 7.63 -22.19 8.92
C GLU A 219 7.21 -22.75 10.30
N ASN A 220 5.92 -22.71 10.63
CA ASN A 220 5.35 -23.42 11.78
C ASN A 220 4.33 -24.51 11.41
N PRO A 221 4.70 -25.54 10.60
CA PRO A 221 3.84 -26.71 10.43
C PRO A 221 3.81 -27.62 11.67
N MET A 222 4.69 -27.39 12.67
CA MET A 222 4.79 -28.29 13.83
C MET A 222 3.76 -28.02 14.93
N ASP A 223 3.04 -26.88 14.91
CA ASP A 223 1.97 -26.57 15.88
C ASP A 223 0.55 -26.73 15.32
N CYS A 224 0.38 -27.32 14.13
CA CYS A 224 -0.92 -27.76 13.63
C CYS A 224 -1.36 -29.13 14.15
N SER A 225 -0.57 -29.82 14.98
CA SER A 225 -1.05 -30.98 15.73
C SER A 225 -1.90 -30.51 16.91
N PRO A 226 -3.13 -31.00 17.06
CA PRO A 226 -4.06 -30.49 18.06
C PRO A 226 -3.62 -30.90 19.47
N PRO A 227 -3.31 -29.93 20.37
CA PRO A 227 -3.32 -30.23 21.80
C PRO A 227 -4.78 -30.35 22.24
N PRO A 228 -5.12 -31.28 23.12
CA PRO A 228 -6.46 -31.46 23.59
C PRO A 228 -6.92 -30.26 24.45
N LEU A 229 -8.07 -29.67 24.08
CA LEU A 229 -8.94 -28.84 24.92
C LEU A 229 -8.68 -27.34 25.15
N SER A 230 -7.88 -26.61 24.35
CA SER A 230 -7.88 -25.14 24.41
C SER A 230 -8.00 -24.45 23.03
N MET A 231 -8.82 -25.00 22.16
CA MET A 231 -8.83 -24.76 20.70
C MET A 231 -9.43 -23.41 20.22
N GLY A 232 -10.00 -22.58 21.08
CA GLY A 232 -10.66 -21.34 20.63
C GLY A 232 -9.69 -20.22 20.21
N SER A 233 -8.57 -20.07 20.91
CA SER A 233 -7.67 -18.93 20.76
C SER A 233 -6.65 -19.06 19.61
N GLN A 234 -6.25 -20.29 19.26
CA GLN A 234 -5.25 -20.52 18.20
C GLN A 234 -5.86 -20.43 16.79
N ARG A 235 -7.10 -20.91 16.62
CA ARG A 235 -7.81 -20.83 15.35
C ARG A 235 -8.12 -19.38 14.93
N VAL A 236 -8.40 -18.53 15.91
CA VAL A 236 -8.61 -17.08 15.67
C VAL A 236 -7.31 -16.40 15.20
N ARG A 237 -6.14 -16.84 15.70
CA ARG A 237 -4.86 -16.22 15.36
C ARG A 237 -4.34 -16.62 13.97
N CYS A 238 -4.53 -17.87 13.53
CA CYS A 238 -4.25 -18.28 12.14
C CYS A 238 -5.18 -17.58 11.14
N ASN A 239 -6.45 -17.37 11.49
CA ASN A 239 -7.39 -16.64 10.62
C ASN A 239 -7.02 -15.17 10.47
N LEU A 240 -6.53 -14.50 11.53
CA LEU A 240 -6.04 -13.12 11.45
C LEU A 240 -4.80 -12.97 10.54
N ALA A 241 -3.89 -13.95 10.54
CA ALA A 241 -2.75 -13.95 9.63
C ALA A 241 -3.19 -14.17 8.15
N THR A 242 -4.22 -15.00 7.93
CA THR A 242 -4.81 -15.22 6.59
C THR A 242 -5.67 -14.04 6.13
N GLU A 243 -6.36 -13.35 7.01
CA GLU A 243 -7.08 -12.11 6.68
C GLU A 243 -6.11 -10.98 6.32
N ASN A 244 -4.98 -10.84 7.02
CA ASN A 244 -3.93 -9.88 6.67
C ASN A 244 -3.30 -10.16 5.30
N THR A 245 -3.13 -11.44 4.91
CA THR A 245 -2.69 -11.78 3.54
C THR A 245 -3.77 -11.52 2.49
N ALA A 246 -5.05 -11.58 2.83
CA ALA A 246 -6.15 -11.20 1.94
C ALA A 246 -6.19 -9.67 1.74
N HIS A 247 -5.93 -8.87 2.78
CA HIS A 247 -5.79 -7.42 2.68
C HIS A 247 -4.63 -7.01 1.75
N LEU A 248 -3.48 -7.68 1.86
CA LEU A 248 -2.36 -7.45 0.94
C LEU A 248 -2.70 -7.81 -0.51
N ARG A 249 -3.44 -8.89 -0.75
CA ARG A 249 -3.91 -9.23 -2.10
C ARG A 249 -4.84 -8.15 -2.66
N ILE A 250 -5.69 -7.57 -1.84
CA ILE A 250 -6.59 -6.47 -2.25
C ILE A 250 -5.78 -5.21 -2.57
N LEU A 251 -4.76 -4.85 -1.77
CA LEU A 251 -3.90 -3.69 -2.01
C LEU A 251 -3.00 -3.82 -3.25
N PHE A 252 -2.63 -5.05 -3.66
CA PHE A 252 -1.82 -5.29 -4.86
C PHE A 252 -2.63 -5.53 -6.14
N PHE A 253 -3.96 -5.80 -6.04
CA PHE A 253 -4.84 -6.08 -7.19
C PHE A 253 -5.81 -4.94 -7.51
N PHE A 254 -5.89 -3.89 -6.71
CA PHE A 254 -6.59 -2.64 -7.01
C PHE A 254 -5.61 -1.52 -7.31
#